data_4714b2287c92629f805537f1b001619c
#
_entry.id   4714b2287c92629f805537f1b001619c
#
_cell.length_a   1.000
_cell.length_b   1.000
_cell.length_c   1.000
_cell.angle_alpha   90.00
_cell.angle_beta   90.00
_cell.angle_gamma   90.00
#
_symmetry.space_group_name_H-M   'P 1'
#
loop_
_entity.id
_entity.type
_entity.pdbx_description
1 polymer ?
#
loop_
_entity_poly.entity_id
_entity_poly.type
_entity_poly.pdbx_seq_one_letter_code
_entity_poly.pdbx_strand_id
1 'polypeptide(L)' 'MLITTPNLPDADAAYASLLAAHDGLTETESHAFNARLVLILINHLGQPELLAEALRLAQLKHAQP' A
#
# COMPACT_ATOMS: atom_id res chain seq x y z
N MET A 1 -5.28 -9.48 -13.47
CA MET A 1 -6.37 -8.71 -12.86
C MET A 1 -6.11 -8.48 -11.39
N LEU A 2 -6.40 -7.30 -10.89
CA LEU A 2 -6.16 -6.97 -9.50
C LEU A 2 -7.12 -7.72 -8.58
N ILE A 3 -6.60 -8.29 -7.49
CA ILE A 3 -7.42 -8.96 -6.48
C ILE A 3 -7.95 -7.89 -5.52
N THR A 4 -9.27 -7.72 -5.48
CA THR A 4 -9.90 -6.69 -4.65
C THR A 4 -10.70 -7.28 -3.48
N THR A 5 -10.80 -8.60 -3.41
CA THR A 5 -11.38 -9.29 -2.26
C THR A 5 -10.28 -9.61 -1.25
N PRO A 6 -10.63 -9.94 0.00
CA PRO A 6 -9.61 -10.28 1.01
C PRO A 6 -8.68 -11.38 0.50
N ASN A 7 -7.39 -11.14 0.56
CA ASN A 7 -6.38 -12.02 -0.01
C ASN A 7 -5.23 -12.33 0.97
N LEU A 8 -5.32 -11.81 2.18
CA LEU A 8 -4.33 -12.08 3.22
C LEU A 8 -4.86 -13.10 4.18
N PRO A 9 -4.02 -14.07 4.64
CA PRO A 9 -4.45 -15.04 5.65
C PRO A 9 -4.86 -14.35 6.95
N ASP A 10 -4.17 -13.26 7.31
CA ASP A 10 -4.46 -12.50 8.52
C ASP A 10 -4.20 -11.02 8.23
N ALA A 11 -5.24 -10.32 7.80
CA ALA A 11 -5.13 -8.91 7.44
C ALA A 11 -4.83 -8.05 8.66
N ASP A 12 -5.35 -8.41 9.83
CA ASP A 12 -5.10 -7.62 11.05
C ASP A 12 -3.62 -7.70 11.44
N ALA A 13 -3.01 -8.88 11.33
CA ALA A 13 -1.59 -9.04 11.62
C ALA A 13 -0.73 -8.26 10.62
N ALA A 14 -1.11 -8.25 9.35
CA ALA A 14 -0.40 -7.48 8.33
C ALA A 14 -0.47 -5.99 8.64
N TYR A 15 -1.64 -5.49 9.01
CA TYR A 15 -1.83 -4.09 9.36
C TYR A 15 -1.02 -3.72 10.61
N ALA A 16 -1.04 -4.59 11.62
CA ALA A 16 -0.26 -4.35 12.84
C ALA A 16 1.24 -4.28 12.55
N SER A 17 1.74 -5.12 11.63
CA SER A 17 3.13 -5.07 11.20
C SER A 17 3.46 -3.75 10.53
N LEU A 18 2.56 -3.25 9.70
CA LEU A 18 2.76 -1.97 9.03
C LEU A 18 2.82 -0.82 10.05
N LEU A 19 1.89 -0.81 11.00
CA LEU A 19 1.89 0.23 12.04
C LEU A 19 3.16 0.16 12.89
N ALA A 20 3.59 -1.04 13.26
CA ALA A 20 4.80 -1.22 14.05
C ALA A 20 6.05 -0.70 13.32
N ALA A 21 6.08 -0.86 11.99
CA ALA A 21 7.19 -0.38 11.19
C ALA A 21 7.28 1.15 11.17
N HIS A 22 6.17 1.83 11.42
CA HIS A 22 6.16 3.30 11.48
C HIS A 22 6.46 3.83 12.88
N ASP A 23 6.53 2.97 13.87
CA ASP A 23 6.72 3.40 15.26
C ASP A 23 8.04 4.15 15.42
N GLY A 24 8.00 5.31 16.06
CA GLY A 24 9.17 6.14 16.27
C GLY A 24 9.61 7.00 15.10
N LEU A 25 8.92 6.90 13.95
CA LEU A 25 9.27 7.72 12.79
C LEU A 25 8.56 9.08 12.86
N THR A 26 9.26 10.12 12.40
CA THR A 26 8.63 11.41 12.19
C THR A 26 7.71 11.33 10.98
N GLU A 27 6.86 12.35 10.79
CA GLU A 27 5.97 12.40 9.63
C GLU A 27 6.76 12.33 8.32
N THR A 28 7.84 13.10 8.21
CA THR A 28 8.68 13.09 7.02
C THR A 28 9.30 11.71 6.79
N GLU A 29 9.78 11.08 7.86
CA GLU A 29 10.34 9.74 7.76
C GLU A 29 9.31 8.71 7.37
N SER A 30 8.08 8.83 7.87
CA SER A 30 6.99 7.93 7.50
C SER A 30 6.64 8.05 6.03
N HIS A 31 6.62 9.27 5.49
CA HIS A 31 6.36 9.46 4.06
C HIS A 31 7.46 8.81 3.21
N ALA A 32 8.72 8.98 3.61
CA ALA A 32 9.84 8.35 2.90
C ALA A 32 9.77 6.83 2.98
N PHE A 33 9.42 6.31 4.16
CA PHE A 33 9.24 4.87 4.36
C PHE A 33 8.16 4.34 3.42
N ASN A 34 7.01 5.00 3.37
CA ASN A 34 5.89 4.58 2.52
C ASN A 34 6.28 4.62 1.04
N ALA A 35 7.03 5.62 0.61
CA ALA A 35 7.49 5.70 -0.78
C ALA A 35 8.36 4.51 -1.14
N ARG A 36 9.29 4.14 -0.26
CA ARG A 36 10.15 2.97 -0.48
C ARG A 36 9.34 1.67 -0.50
N LEU A 37 8.40 1.53 0.44
CA LEU A 37 7.54 0.35 0.52
C LEU A 37 6.74 0.18 -0.77
N VAL A 38 6.15 1.27 -1.25
CA VAL A 38 5.36 1.25 -2.49
C VAL A 38 6.23 0.78 -3.66
N LEU A 39 7.46 1.29 -3.78
CA LEU A 39 8.34 0.88 -4.86
C LEU A 39 8.69 -0.61 -4.78
N ILE A 40 8.92 -1.12 -3.58
CA ILE A 40 9.20 -2.54 -3.38
C ILE A 40 8.00 -3.38 -3.83
N LEU A 41 6.79 -2.97 -3.46
CA LEU A 41 5.58 -3.70 -3.82
C LEU A 41 5.30 -3.62 -5.31
N ILE A 42 5.52 -2.45 -5.93
CA ILE A 42 5.37 -2.29 -7.38
C ILE A 42 6.30 -3.23 -8.13
N ASN A 43 7.54 -3.31 -7.68
CA ASN A 43 8.51 -4.22 -8.30
C ASN A 43 8.07 -5.67 -8.16
N HIS A 44 7.53 -6.03 -7.01
CA HIS A 44 7.04 -7.39 -6.78
C HIS A 44 5.85 -7.73 -7.68
N LEU A 45 4.92 -6.77 -7.87
CA LEU A 45 3.79 -6.98 -8.78
C LEU A 45 4.25 -7.25 -10.22
N GLY A 46 5.24 -6.46 -10.69
CA GLY A 46 5.85 -6.68 -11.99
C GLY A 46 4.96 -6.43 -13.19
N GLN A 47 3.75 -5.90 -13.01
CA GLN A 47 2.79 -5.71 -14.11
C GLN A 47 2.24 -4.28 -14.09
N PRO A 48 2.58 -3.49 -15.11
CA PRO A 48 2.10 -2.09 -15.17
C PRO A 48 0.58 -1.95 -15.15
N GLU A 49 -0.13 -2.93 -15.71
CA GLU A 49 -1.59 -2.91 -15.77
C GLU A 49 -2.20 -2.99 -14.37
N LEU A 50 -1.62 -3.83 -13.51
CA LEU A 50 -2.10 -3.95 -12.13
C LEU A 50 -1.82 -2.68 -11.35
N LEU A 51 -0.67 -2.06 -11.57
CA LEU A 51 -0.35 -0.79 -10.93
C LEU A 51 -1.34 0.28 -11.34
N ALA A 52 -1.63 0.39 -12.64
CA ALA A 52 -2.57 1.39 -13.13
C ALA A 52 -3.95 1.21 -12.49
N GLU A 53 -4.40 -0.02 -12.37
CA GLU A 53 -5.68 -0.33 -11.75
C GLU A 53 -5.69 0.04 -10.27
N ALA A 54 -4.62 -0.28 -9.54
CA ALA A 54 -4.51 0.04 -8.13
C ALA A 54 -4.48 1.55 -7.89
N LEU A 55 -3.75 2.28 -8.74
CA LEU A 55 -3.70 3.73 -8.65
C LEU A 55 -5.09 4.35 -8.85
N ARG A 56 -5.84 3.84 -9.81
CA ARG A 56 -7.19 4.32 -10.06
C ARG A 56 -8.09 4.09 -8.84
N LEU A 57 -8.02 2.91 -8.24
CA LEU A 57 -8.83 2.61 -7.06
C LEU A 57 -8.44 3.48 -5.86
N ALA A 58 -7.15 3.73 -5.69
CA ALA A 58 -6.67 4.59 -4.61
C ALA A 58 -7.15 6.02 -4.80
N GLN A 59 -7.21 6.51 -6.03
CA GLN A 59 -7.69 7.85 -6.33
C GLN A 59 -9.17 8.04 -6.07
N LEU A 60 -9.96 6.98 -6.18
CA LEU A 60 -11.40 7.07 -5.94
C LEU A 60 -11.72 7.56 -4.54
N LYS A 61 -10.90 7.23 -3.56
CA LYS A 61 -11.11 7.69 -2.19
C LYS A 61 -10.91 9.20 -2.06
N HIS A 62 -10.04 9.78 -2.87
CA HIS A 62 -9.82 11.22 -2.86
C HIS A 62 -10.96 11.98 -3.51
N ALA A 63 -11.69 11.34 -4.41
CA ALA A 63 -12.81 11.98 -5.11
C ALA A 63 -14.05 12.11 -4.24
N GLN A 64 -14.06 11.48 -3.08
CA GLN A 64 -15.22 11.51 -2.17
C GLN A 64 -15.05 12.62 -1.15
N PRO A 65 -16.14 13.41 -0.93
CA PRO A 65 -16.14 14.49 0.07
C PRO A 65 -15.93 13.99 1.48
#